data_cfe0ade9831ca1ab48fb02edf62cc119
#
_entry.id   cfe0ade9831ca1ab48fb02edf62cc119
#
_cell.length_a   1.000
_cell.length_b   1.000
_cell.length_c   1.000
_cell.angle_alpha   90.00
_cell.angle_beta   90.00
_cell.angle_gamma   90.00
#
_symmetry.space_group_name_H-M   'P 1'
#
loop_
_entity.id
_entity.type
_entity.pdbx_description
1 polymer ?
#
loop_
_entity_poly.entity_id
_entity_poly.type
_entity_poly.pdbx_seq_one_letter_code
_entity_poly.pdbx_strand_id
1 'polypeptide(L)'
;MIERPDAAIVFPLKADGEVVLVRQYRPPIELVELGLPAGLVEAGERPEEAARRELAEETGYTGGEWEALGSLASSPSLKDNWAYLFLARGVEETAAPDPDEHELVEVVRVPVKELHDLVRSGEIVSSSGVAAVMLALERLRKDL
;
A
#
# COMPACT_ATOMS: atom_id res chain seq x y z
N MET A 1 -22.48 -1.70 14.68
CA MET A 1 -21.18 -1.91 14.02
C MET A 1 -21.33 -1.71 12.51
N ILE A 2 -20.39 -1.05 11.91
CA ILE A 2 -20.38 -0.82 10.46
C ILE A 2 -19.60 -1.96 9.79
N GLU A 3 -20.27 -2.67 8.88
CA GLU A 3 -19.62 -3.69 8.10
C GLU A 3 -18.94 -3.06 6.88
N ARG A 4 -17.69 -3.42 6.64
CA ARG A 4 -16.92 -2.94 5.49
C ARG A 4 -16.09 -4.08 4.93
N PRO A 5 -15.81 -4.05 3.61
CA PRO A 5 -14.90 -5.03 3.03
C PRO A 5 -13.50 -4.88 3.64
N ASP A 6 -12.77 -5.96 3.65
CA ASP A 6 -11.37 -5.93 4.05
C ASP A 6 -10.54 -5.18 3.02
N ALA A 7 -9.39 -4.69 3.42
CA ALA A 7 -8.46 -3.99 2.55
C ALA A 7 -7.15 -4.75 2.47
N ALA A 8 -6.42 -4.57 1.38
CA ALA A 8 -5.09 -5.11 1.19
C ALA A 8 -4.16 -3.98 0.81
N ILE A 9 -2.97 -3.97 1.42
CA ILE A 9 -1.98 -2.90 1.25
C ILE A 9 -0.64 -3.55 0.96
N VAL A 10 0.11 -3.00 0.02
CA VAL A 10 1.43 -3.54 -0.33
C VAL A 10 2.50 -2.47 -0.24
N PHE A 11 3.66 -2.87 0.27
CA PHE A 11 4.90 -2.10 0.26
C PHE A 11 5.74 -2.66 -0.91
N PRO A 12 5.72 -2.00 -2.08
CA PRO A 12 6.36 -2.55 -3.28
C PRO A 12 7.77 -1.99 -3.43
N LEU A 13 8.75 -2.88 -3.27
CA LEU A 13 10.16 -2.54 -3.34
C LEU A 13 10.74 -3.01 -4.68
N LYS A 14 11.35 -2.09 -5.39
CA LYS A 14 12.06 -2.38 -6.63
C LYS A 14 13.44 -2.93 -6.33
N ALA A 15 14.02 -3.64 -7.29
CA ALA A 15 15.36 -4.20 -7.14
C ALA A 15 16.42 -3.14 -6.87
N ASP A 16 16.20 -1.90 -7.34
CA ASP A 16 17.15 -0.81 -7.14
C ASP A 16 17.02 -0.09 -5.79
N GLY A 17 16.10 -0.53 -4.95
CA GLY A 17 15.91 0.05 -3.62
C GLY A 17 14.89 1.18 -3.56
N GLU A 18 14.21 1.47 -4.65
CA GLU A 18 13.11 2.44 -4.62
C GLU A 18 11.81 1.76 -4.25
N VAL A 19 10.95 2.49 -3.54
CA VAL A 19 9.61 2.04 -3.16
C VAL A 19 8.60 2.74 -4.05
N VAL A 20 7.63 1.99 -4.56
CA VAL A 20 6.58 2.53 -5.44
C VAL A 20 5.41 3.01 -4.59
N LEU A 21 5.14 4.30 -4.65
CA LEU A 21 4.08 4.95 -3.90
C LEU A 21 3.05 5.56 -4.85
N VAL A 22 1.90 5.92 -4.32
CA VAL A 22 0.88 6.63 -5.07
C VAL A 22 0.54 7.93 -4.35
N ARG A 23 0.33 8.99 -5.11
CA ARG A 23 -0.13 10.29 -4.60
C ARG A 23 -1.55 10.48 -5.07
N GLN A 24 -2.45 10.80 -4.15
CA GLN A 24 -3.86 10.87 -4.44
C GLN A 24 -4.54 11.97 -3.63
N TYR A 25 -5.37 12.79 -4.28
CA TYR A 25 -6.15 13.78 -3.57
C TYR A 25 -7.30 13.09 -2.83
N ARG A 26 -7.45 13.42 -1.54
CA ARG A 26 -8.50 12.88 -0.67
C ARG A 26 -9.46 14.00 -0.30
N PRO A 27 -10.61 14.15 -1.00
CA PRO A 27 -11.54 15.24 -0.75
C PRO A 27 -12.02 15.39 0.71
N PRO A 28 -12.35 14.28 1.43
CA PRO A 28 -12.84 14.43 2.81
C PRO A 28 -11.88 15.15 3.75
N ILE A 29 -10.58 15.04 3.54
CA ILE A 29 -9.59 15.68 4.39
C ILE A 29 -8.88 16.83 3.68
N GLU A 30 -9.26 17.10 2.44
CA GLU A 30 -8.69 18.18 1.61
C GLU A 30 -7.16 18.14 1.52
N LEU A 31 -6.60 16.93 1.46
CA LEU A 31 -5.15 16.73 1.37
C LEU A 31 -4.80 15.86 0.18
N VAL A 32 -3.62 16.11 -0.36
CA VAL A 32 -2.99 15.18 -1.29
C VAL A 32 -2.25 14.17 -0.43
N GLU A 33 -2.72 12.93 -0.44
CA GLU A 33 -2.14 11.86 0.36
C GLU A 33 -1.08 11.11 -0.45
N LEU A 34 0.08 10.93 0.15
CA LEU A 34 1.10 10.04 -0.36
C LEU A 34 0.95 8.73 0.41
N GLY A 35 0.87 7.61 -0.31
CA GLY A 35 0.65 6.34 0.36
C GLY A 35 1.10 5.14 -0.42
N LEU A 36 0.91 3.98 0.20
CA LEU A 36 1.18 2.69 -0.44
C LEU A 36 -0.01 2.31 -1.32
N PRO A 37 0.23 1.57 -2.41
CA PRO A 37 -0.88 1.02 -3.19
C PRO A 37 -1.75 0.12 -2.32
N ALA A 38 -3.05 0.30 -2.43
CA ALA A 38 -4.03 -0.39 -1.58
C ALA A 38 -5.40 -0.38 -2.22
N GLY A 39 -6.24 -1.32 -1.80
CA GLY A 39 -7.62 -1.36 -2.24
C GLY A 39 -8.41 -2.40 -1.48
N LEU A 40 -9.69 -2.52 -1.85
CA LEU A 40 -10.60 -3.43 -1.19
C LEU A 40 -10.46 -4.86 -1.73
N VAL A 41 -10.58 -5.83 -0.82
CA VAL A 41 -10.63 -7.24 -1.19
C VAL A 41 -12.03 -7.52 -1.73
N GLU A 42 -12.11 -8.04 -2.95
CA GLU A 42 -13.38 -8.37 -3.58
C GLU A 42 -13.89 -9.73 -3.13
N ALA A 43 -15.18 -9.97 -3.31
CA ALA A 43 -15.79 -11.24 -2.93
C ALA A 43 -15.07 -12.41 -3.64
N GLY A 44 -14.70 -13.42 -2.86
CA GLY A 44 -13.99 -14.60 -3.38
C GLY A 44 -12.50 -14.41 -3.64
N GLU A 45 -12.00 -13.20 -3.43
CA GLU A 45 -10.59 -12.87 -3.65
C GLU A 45 -9.81 -13.05 -2.34
N ARG A 46 -8.61 -13.61 -2.44
CA ARG A 46 -7.71 -13.66 -1.27
C ARG A 46 -7.04 -12.30 -1.10
N PRO A 47 -6.67 -11.91 0.12
CA PRO A 47 -6.02 -10.62 0.35
C PRO A 47 -4.78 -10.37 -0.50
N GLU A 48 -3.90 -11.36 -0.69
CA GLU A 48 -2.73 -11.19 -1.54
C GLU A 48 -3.11 -10.97 -3.00
N GLU A 49 -4.15 -11.65 -3.48
CA GLU A 49 -4.64 -11.45 -4.85
C GLU A 49 -5.14 -10.01 -5.04
N ALA A 50 -5.87 -9.50 -4.04
CA ALA A 50 -6.34 -8.12 -4.07
C ALA A 50 -5.17 -7.13 -4.09
N ALA A 51 -4.14 -7.36 -3.27
CA ALA A 51 -2.98 -6.49 -3.22
C ALA A 51 -2.23 -6.49 -4.55
N ARG A 52 -2.07 -7.65 -5.18
CA ARG A 52 -1.42 -7.76 -6.49
C ARG A 52 -2.23 -7.05 -7.57
N ARG A 53 -3.53 -7.21 -7.55
CA ARG A 53 -4.42 -6.56 -8.51
C ARG A 53 -4.35 -5.04 -8.36
N GLU A 54 -4.47 -4.53 -7.14
CA GLU A 54 -4.42 -3.08 -6.89
C GLU A 54 -3.05 -2.49 -7.27
N LEU A 55 -1.97 -3.20 -6.99
CA LEU A 55 -0.64 -2.73 -7.38
C LEU A 55 -0.56 -2.57 -8.90
N ALA A 56 -1.03 -3.57 -9.64
CA ALA A 56 -1.01 -3.52 -11.10
C ALA A 56 -1.90 -2.39 -11.64
N GLU A 57 -3.12 -2.28 -11.13
CA GLU A 57 -4.07 -1.25 -11.59
C GLU A 57 -3.59 0.15 -11.29
N GLU A 58 -3.12 0.39 -10.07
CA GLU A 58 -2.72 1.74 -9.66
C GLU A 58 -1.37 2.17 -10.19
N THR A 59 -0.43 1.24 -10.37
CA THR A 59 0.96 1.61 -10.66
C THR A 59 1.54 0.98 -11.92
N GLY A 60 0.96 -0.10 -12.43
CA GLY A 60 1.53 -0.86 -13.53
C GLY A 60 2.66 -1.79 -13.11
N TYR A 61 2.92 -1.93 -11.83
CA TYR A 61 3.96 -2.83 -11.32
C TYR A 61 3.39 -4.19 -10.99
N THR A 62 4.15 -5.25 -11.27
CA THR A 62 3.76 -6.63 -11.02
C THR A 62 4.98 -7.46 -10.58
N GLY A 63 4.75 -8.74 -10.32
CA GLY A 63 5.81 -9.68 -9.99
C GLY A 63 6.35 -9.52 -8.58
N GLY A 64 7.58 -9.95 -8.41
CA GLY A 64 8.26 -9.88 -7.13
C GLY A 64 7.97 -11.06 -6.22
N GLU A 65 8.66 -11.08 -5.10
CA GLU A 65 8.45 -12.07 -4.05
C GLU A 65 7.61 -11.42 -2.95
N TRP A 66 6.50 -12.06 -2.59
CA TRP A 66 5.51 -11.52 -1.67
C TRP A 66 5.56 -12.20 -0.31
N GLU A 67 5.44 -11.37 0.72
CA GLU A 67 5.49 -11.82 2.09
C GLU A 67 4.43 -11.07 2.89
N ALA A 68 3.63 -11.80 3.68
CA ALA A 68 2.66 -11.15 4.56
C ALA A 68 3.38 -10.52 5.74
N LEU A 69 3.06 -9.26 6.03
CA LEU A 69 3.62 -8.53 7.16
C LEU A 69 2.73 -8.61 8.39
N GLY A 70 1.44 -8.87 8.18
CA GLY A 70 0.48 -8.94 9.26
C GLY A 70 -0.87 -8.42 8.84
N SER A 71 -1.79 -8.37 9.79
CA SER A 71 -3.12 -7.84 9.58
C SER A 71 -3.51 -6.96 10.77
N LEU A 72 -4.30 -5.93 10.48
CA LEU A 72 -4.71 -4.95 11.47
C LEU A 72 -6.21 -4.75 11.44
N ALA A 73 -6.79 -4.48 12.60
CA ALA A 73 -8.16 -4.02 12.71
C ALA A 73 -8.13 -2.48 12.72
N SER A 74 -8.65 -1.84 11.69
CA SER A 74 -8.54 -0.38 11.53
C SER A 74 -9.25 0.39 12.64
N SER A 75 -10.46 -0.04 13.01
CA SER A 75 -11.25 0.61 14.05
C SER A 75 -12.09 -0.47 14.72
N PRO A 76 -11.47 -1.27 15.60
CA PRO A 76 -12.14 -2.48 16.16
C PRO A 76 -13.40 -2.20 16.94
N SER A 77 -13.58 -0.98 17.43
CA SER A 77 -14.82 -0.61 18.15
C SER A 77 -15.96 -0.18 17.23
N LEU A 78 -15.67 0.11 15.96
CA LEU A 78 -16.64 0.65 15.01
C LEU A 78 -16.84 -0.20 13.76
N LYS A 79 -15.82 -0.95 13.37
CA LYS A 79 -15.79 -1.70 12.11
C LYS A 79 -15.32 -3.12 12.37
N ASP A 80 -15.74 -4.04 11.52
CA ASP A 80 -15.31 -5.43 11.59
C ASP A 80 -14.37 -5.84 10.45
N ASN A 81 -13.80 -4.86 9.75
CA ASN A 81 -12.89 -5.14 8.63
C ASN A 81 -11.44 -5.18 9.07
N TRP A 82 -10.66 -5.89 8.29
CA TRP A 82 -9.21 -6.04 8.47
C TRP A 82 -8.45 -5.40 7.33
N ALA A 83 -7.26 -4.91 7.63
CA ALA A 83 -6.29 -4.50 6.63
C ALA A 83 -5.16 -5.53 6.62
N TYR A 84 -4.92 -6.14 5.46
CA TYR A 84 -3.87 -7.13 5.27
C TYR A 84 -2.66 -6.47 4.62
N LEU A 85 -1.49 -6.63 5.23
CA LEU A 85 -0.28 -5.90 4.86
C LEU A 85 0.74 -6.83 4.24
N PHE A 86 1.32 -6.42 3.11
CA PHE A 86 2.28 -7.23 2.36
C PHE A 86 3.53 -6.45 2.01
N LEU A 87 4.65 -7.16 1.94
CA LEU A 87 5.90 -6.67 1.36
C LEU A 87 6.11 -7.44 0.06
N ALA A 88 6.33 -6.71 -1.04
CA ALA A 88 6.66 -7.29 -2.33
C ALA A 88 8.05 -6.82 -2.73
N ARG A 89 8.99 -7.73 -2.91
CA ARG A 89 10.38 -7.41 -3.28
C ARG A 89 10.63 -7.77 -4.72
N GLY A 90 11.23 -6.83 -5.46
CA GLY A 90 11.59 -7.07 -6.84
C GLY A 90 10.46 -6.86 -7.83
N VAL A 91 9.53 -5.95 -7.50
CA VAL A 91 8.45 -5.60 -8.43
C VAL A 91 9.03 -4.87 -9.65
N GLU A 92 8.39 -5.07 -10.80
CA GLU A 92 8.82 -4.47 -12.06
C GLU A 92 7.65 -3.80 -12.76
N GLU A 93 7.92 -2.70 -13.44
CA GLU A 93 6.90 -2.02 -14.24
C GLU A 93 6.64 -2.83 -15.51
N THR A 94 5.45 -3.36 -15.66
CA THR A 94 5.09 -4.23 -16.79
C THR A 94 4.00 -3.66 -17.67
N ALA A 95 3.30 -2.62 -17.21
CA ALA A 95 2.22 -2.00 -17.96
C ALA A 95 2.03 -0.56 -17.51
N ALA A 96 1.24 0.21 -18.26
CA ALA A 96 0.80 1.51 -17.81
C ALA A 96 -0.22 1.34 -16.70
N PRO A 97 -0.32 2.30 -15.75
CA PRO A 97 -1.38 2.28 -14.76
C PRO A 97 -2.75 2.27 -15.43
N ASP A 98 -3.70 1.57 -14.83
CA ASP A 98 -5.08 1.52 -15.28
C ASP A 98 -5.98 1.70 -14.05
N PRO A 99 -5.95 2.90 -13.44
CA PRO A 99 -6.77 3.15 -12.26
C PRO A 99 -8.24 3.25 -12.65
N ASP A 100 -9.11 3.06 -11.66
CA ASP A 100 -10.53 3.29 -11.84
C ASP A 100 -10.71 4.74 -12.35
N GLU A 101 -11.66 4.95 -13.26
CA GLU A 101 -11.88 6.25 -13.89
C GLU A 101 -12.15 7.39 -12.91
N HIS A 102 -12.54 7.05 -11.68
CA HIS A 102 -12.80 8.05 -10.63
C HIS A 102 -11.56 8.33 -9.76
N GLU A 103 -10.45 7.66 -10.03
CA GLU A 103 -9.23 7.83 -9.25
C GLU A 103 -8.16 8.54 -10.06
N LEU A 104 -7.73 9.69 -9.56
CA LEU A 104 -6.58 10.40 -10.11
C LEU A 104 -5.40 10.09 -9.22
N VAL A 105 -4.55 9.19 -9.66
CA VAL A 105 -3.34 8.80 -8.92
C VAL A 105 -2.09 9.09 -9.72
N GLU A 106 -1.07 9.53 -9.02
CA GLU A 106 0.25 9.74 -9.58
C GLU A 106 1.19 8.71 -8.97
N VAL A 107 1.95 8.03 -9.79
CA VAL A 107 2.93 7.04 -9.32
C VAL A 107 4.22 7.77 -8.98
N VAL A 108 4.73 7.54 -7.76
CA VAL A 108 5.92 8.19 -7.25
C VAL A 108 6.91 7.10 -6.79
N ARG A 109 8.18 7.28 -7.09
CA ARG A 109 9.22 6.35 -6.68
C ARG A 109 10.18 7.05 -5.75
N VAL A 110 10.40 6.46 -4.57
CA VAL A 110 11.18 7.10 -3.51
C VAL A 110 12.17 6.08 -2.95
N PRO A 111 13.43 6.46 -2.74
CA PRO A 111 14.38 5.55 -2.10
C PRO A 111 13.86 5.05 -0.75
N VAL A 112 14.05 3.77 -0.47
CA VAL A 112 13.51 3.14 0.75
C VAL A 112 13.98 3.87 2.01
N LYS A 113 15.19 4.42 1.99
CA LYS A 113 15.74 5.14 3.16
C LYS A 113 14.97 6.41 3.52
N GLU A 114 14.16 6.94 2.59
CA GLU A 114 13.38 8.14 2.83
C GLU A 114 11.99 7.87 3.41
N LEU A 115 11.56 6.63 3.44
CA LEU A 115 10.20 6.29 3.88
C LEU A 115 9.93 6.68 5.33
N HIS A 116 10.90 6.49 6.22
CA HIS A 116 10.75 6.86 7.63
C HIS A 116 10.50 8.36 7.77
N ASP A 117 11.24 9.17 7.00
CA ASP A 117 11.07 10.62 7.04
C ASP A 117 9.71 11.06 6.50
N LEU A 118 9.19 10.37 5.49
CA LEU A 118 7.86 10.67 4.95
C LEU A 118 6.75 10.39 5.96
N VAL A 119 6.92 9.38 6.80
CA VAL A 119 6.00 9.11 7.90
C VAL A 119 6.11 10.21 8.96
N ARG A 120 7.34 10.56 9.36
CA ARG A 120 7.57 11.56 10.40
C ARG A 120 7.08 12.94 10.00
N SER A 121 7.23 13.31 8.73
CA SER A 121 6.82 14.63 8.24
C SER A 121 5.31 14.76 8.05
N GLY A 122 4.58 13.63 8.11
CA GLY A 122 3.13 13.65 7.93
C GLY A 122 2.67 13.59 6.48
N GLU A 123 3.56 13.29 5.53
CA GLU A 123 3.17 13.12 4.14
C GLU A 123 2.46 11.80 3.93
N ILE A 124 2.85 10.76 4.69
CA ILE A 124 2.11 9.50 4.74
C ILE A 124 1.29 9.53 6.02
N VAL A 125 -0.01 9.71 5.91
CA VAL A 125 -0.89 10.00 7.05
C VAL A 125 -1.87 8.88 7.41
N SER A 126 -2.17 7.98 6.48
CA SER A 126 -3.10 6.88 6.74
C SER A 126 -2.57 5.96 7.83
N SER A 127 -3.40 5.60 8.82
CA SER A 127 -2.96 4.75 9.91
C SER A 127 -2.47 3.38 9.43
N SER A 128 -3.19 2.75 8.52
CA SER A 128 -2.78 1.45 7.98
C SER A 128 -1.55 1.58 7.08
N GLY A 129 -1.43 2.70 6.35
CA GLY A 129 -0.24 2.98 5.54
C GLY A 129 1.00 3.16 6.39
N VAL A 130 0.90 3.94 7.47
CA VAL A 130 2.00 4.11 8.42
C VAL A 130 2.42 2.78 9.01
N ALA A 131 1.44 1.97 9.45
CA ALA A 131 1.74 0.65 10.01
C ALA A 131 2.45 -0.25 9.00
N ALA A 132 1.99 -0.27 7.75
CA ALA A 132 2.60 -1.08 6.71
C ALA A 132 4.03 -0.65 6.43
N VAL A 133 4.28 0.66 6.34
CA VAL A 133 5.64 1.20 6.16
C VAL A 133 6.54 0.75 7.30
N MET A 134 6.10 0.93 8.54
CA MET A 134 6.94 0.60 9.69
C MET A 134 7.22 -0.89 9.80
N LEU A 135 6.24 -1.74 9.53
CA LEU A 135 6.46 -3.19 9.54
C LEU A 135 7.38 -3.63 8.41
N ALA A 136 7.24 -3.03 7.22
CA ALA A 136 8.12 -3.33 6.10
C ALA A 136 9.56 -2.93 6.40
N LEU A 137 9.77 -1.73 6.95
CA LEU A 137 11.11 -1.26 7.29
C LEU A 137 11.74 -2.13 8.37
N GLU A 138 10.98 -2.55 9.37
CA GLU A 138 11.47 -3.46 10.41
C GLU A 138 11.89 -4.80 9.80
N ARG A 139 11.08 -5.33 8.89
CA ARG A 139 11.38 -6.60 8.22
C ARG A 139 12.63 -6.48 7.34
N LEU A 140 12.75 -5.38 6.61
CA LEU A 140 13.90 -5.15 5.72
C LEU A 140 15.19 -4.93 6.51
N ARG A 141 15.11 -4.32 7.68
CA ARG A 141 16.27 -4.09 8.53
C ARG A 141 16.96 -5.38 8.91
N LYS A 142 16.22 -6.48 9.07
CA LYS A 142 16.77 -7.78 9.45
C LYS A 142 17.61 -8.41 8.33
N ASP A 143 17.45 -7.94 7.11
CA ASP A 143 18.17 -8.48 5.95
C ASP A 143 19.40 -7.65 5.58
N LEU A 144 19.69 -6.62 6.35
CA LEU A 144 20.84 -5.74 6.10
C LEU A 144 22.10 -6.26 6.83
#